data_09cea16f701ccf8dba526c99f1129f0e
#
_entry.id   09cea16f701ccf8dba526c99f1129f0e
#
_cell.length_a   1.000
_cell.length_b   1.000
_cell.length_c   1.000
_cell.angle_alpha   90.00
_cell.angle_beta   90.00
_cell.angle_gamma   90.00
#
_symmetry.space_group_name_H-M   'P 1'
#
loop_
_entity.id
_entity.type
_entity.pdbx_description
1 polymer ?
#
loop_
_entity_poly.entity_id
_entity_poly.type
_entity_poly.pdbx_seq_one_letter_code
_entity_poly.pdbx_strand_id
1 'polypeptide(L)'
;MQEPTSICVIGAGLSGLVCAYKLARAGFRVQVVEQQSTPGGMLACSRLGSEYIELLPHHIRKSDRSLIALLKDLGLSEELKWYDSLWYGKASRKKLGYLDNGFHSLIAVLVQEITDRGGIIQYGYTVSEIARSEDPTRPRYRVQCVLGDSSSIILECDTILYTGSCRNLVHITHALDMPTDFRDSLMDVTYQANICLLMLTKTPFTECYSRQIPGDEPFQRIIQHTSMVGPRRYGGHVLYLSGNYLTSAPLWTATDAEIFNVFFKRLQYMNPSMTKNTVKTWRLQRTRYAKPLNHPLDEFIQPAEGFYVCSLAMTPSSAEDSKYRMDACVSQANATVAKIKEDFSREKELESES
;
A
#
# COMPACT_ATOMS: atom_id res chain seq x y z
N MET A 1 34.52 -6.21 -13.70
CA MET A 1 33.02 -6.23 -13.79
C MET A 1 32.56 -4.97 -13.11
N GLN A 2 31.79 -4.14 -13.80
CA GLN A 2 31.17 -2.95 -13.21
C GLN A 2 30.22 -3.40 -12.09
N GLU A 3 30.25 -2.74 -10.93
CA GLU A 3 29.32 -3.06 -9.86
C GLU A 3 27.87 -2.83 -10.31
N PRO A 4 26.91 -3.68 -9.92
CA PRO A 4 25.53 -3.48 -10.30
C PRO A 4 25.00 -2.19 -9.69
N THR A 5 24.29 -1.39 -10.49
CA THR A 5 23.67 -0.15 -10.07
C THR A 5 22.81 -0.33 -8.84
N SER A 6 22.99 0.55 -7.87
CA SER A 6 22.28 0.50 -6.59
C SER A 6 21.01 1.35 -6.62
N ILE A 7 19.90 0.74 -6.19
CA ILE A 7 18.58 1.39 -6.15
C ILE A 7 18.04 1.37 -4.72
N CYS A 8 17.76 2.55 -4.16
CA CYS A 8 17.06 2.70 -2.92
C CYS A 8 15.54 2.87 -3.18
N VAL A 9 14.74 1.89 -2.75
CA VAL A 9 13.28 1.91 -2.81
C VAL A 9 12.74 2.43 -1.47
N ILE A 10 12.03 3.54 -1.49
CA ILE A 10 11.46 4.16 -0.28
C ILE A 10 9.99 3.77 -0.15
N GLY A 11 9.72 2.89 0.82
CA GLY A 11 8.41 2.31 1.13
C GLY A 11 8.30 0.83 0.74
N ALA A 12 7.95 -0.02 1.72
CA ALA A 12 7.67 -1.45 1.53
C ALA A 12 6.15 -1.74 1.46
N GLY A 13 5.38 -0.82 0.88
CA GLY A 13 4.00 -1.10 0.44
C GLY A 13 4.00 -1.98 -0.81
N LEU A 14 2.81 -2.37 -1.30
CA LEU A 14 2.69 -3.25 -2.48
C LEU A 14 3.48 -2.72 -3.68
N SER A 15 3.37 -1.43 -4.02
CA SER A 15 4.10 -0.83 -5.14
C SER A 15 5.61 -0.96 -4.97
N GLY A 16 6.13 -0.61 -3.79
CA GLY A 16 7.58 -0.68 -3.51
C GLY A 16 8.11 -2.11 -3.54
N LEU A 17 7.40 -3.07 -2.95
CA LEU A 17 7.80 -4.47 -2.97
C LEU A 17 7.76 -5.07 -4.39
N VAL A 18 6.76 -4.72 -5.22
CA VAL A 18 6.69 -5.18 -6.61
C VAL A 18 7.83 -4.58 -7.44
N CYS A 19 8.13 -3.29 -7.28
CA CYS A 19 9.27 -2.66 -7.93
C CYS A 19 10.58 -3.32 -7.49
N ALA A 20 10.81 -3.46 -6.18
CA ALA A 20 12.01 -4.06 -5.61
C ALA A 20 12.23 -5.49 -6.13
N TYR A 21 11.18 -6.32 -6.11
CA TYR A 21 11.21 -7.68 -6.66
C TYR A 21 11.66 -7.70 -8.14
N LYS A 22 11.01 -6.89 -8.98
CA LYS A 22 11.30 -6.87 -10.42
C LYS A 22 12.67 -6.29 -10.74
N LEU A 23 13.15 -5.32 -9.99
CA LEU A 23 14.47 -4.74 -10.12
C LEU A 23 15.57 -5.71 -9.65
N ALA A 24 15.39 -6.35 -8.49
CA ALA A 24 16.31 -7.39 -8.01
C ALA A 24 16.39 -8.57 -9.00
N ARG A 25 15.26 -9.00 -9.57
CA ARG A 25 15.21 -10.02 -10.62
C ARG A 25 15.91 -9.58 -11.92
N ALA A 26 15.99 -8.27 -12.18
CA ALA A 26 16.72 -7.70 -13.33
C ALA A 26 18.22 -7.48 -13.07
N GLY A 27 18.71 -7.85 -11.87
CA GLY A 27 20.13 -7.78 -11.51
C GLY A 27 20.58 -6.46 -10.88
N PHE A 28 19.66 -5.57 -10.51
CA PHE A 28 19.98 -4.37 -9.75
C PHE A 28 20.23 -4.69 -8.27
N ARG A 29 21.13 -3.94 -7.63
CA ARG A 29 21.34 -4.00 -6.18
C ARG A 29 20.25 -3.17 -5.47
N VAL A 30 19.30 -3.82 -4.84
CA VAL A 30 18.11 -3.17 -4.28
C VAL A 30 18.20 -3.08 -2.76
N GLN A 31 17.96 -1.87 -2.22
CA GLN A 31 17.71 -1.63 -0.80
C GLN A 31 16.31 -1.01 -0.64
N VAL A 32 15.49 -1.59 0.24
CA VAL A 32 14.16 -1.08 0.56
C VAL A 32 14.19 -0.49 1.97
N VAL A 33 13.67 0.73 2.14
CA VAL A 33 13.54 1.40 3.44
C VAL A 33 12.06 1.55 3.77
N GLU A 34 11.65 1.06 4.93
CA GLU A 34 10.27 1.12 5.41
C GLU A 34 10.20 1.73 6.81
N GLN A 35 9.30 2.70 7.02
CA GLN A 35 9.11 3.37 8.30
C GLN A 35 8.42 2.50 9.36
N GLN A 36 7.60 1.54 8.93
CA GLN A 36 6.92 0.61 9.83
C GLN A 36 7.82 -0.57 10.18
N SER A 37 7.51 -1.25 11.28
CA SER A 37 8.21 -2.47 11.68
C SER A 37 7.87 -3.69 10.82
N THR A 38 6.89 -3.56 9.91
CA THR A 38 6.42 -4.64 9.03
C THR A 38 6.12 -4.11 7.63
N PRO A 39 6.32 -4.94 6.57
CA PRO A 39 5.99 -4.59 5.21
C PRO A 39 4.47 -4.64 4.94
N GLY A 40 4.08 -4.13 3.78
CA GLY A 40 2.72 -4.27 3.24
C GLY A 40 1.99 -2.93 3.03
N GLY A 41 2.33 -1.88 3.78
CA GLY A 41 1.63 -0.59 3.66
C GLY A 41 0.13 -0.73 3.91
N MET A 42 -0.72 -0.43 2.92
CA MET A 42 -2.18 -0.63 3.04
C MET A 42 -2.61 -2.11 3.02
N LEU A 43 -1.74 -3.03 2.61
CA LEU A 43 -1.92 -4.48 2.75
C LEU A 43 -1.34 -5.02 4.07
N ALA A 44 -0.89 -4.16 4.97
CA ALA A 44 -0.37 -4.58 6.26
C ALA A 44 -1.38 -5.48 6.99
N CYS A 45 -0.86 -6.58 7.52
CA CYS A 45 -1.65 -7.61 8.20
C CYS A 45 -1.40 -7.56 9.70
N SER A 46 -2.40 -7.98 10.45
CA SER A 46 -2.29 -8.20 11.89
C SER A 46 -2.82 -9.57 12.25
N ARG A 47 -2.36 -10.10 13.36
CA ARG A 47 -2.89 -11.35 13.88
C ARG A 47 -4.26 -11.12 14.52
N LEU A 48 -5.25 -11.88 14.03
CA LEU A 48 -6.61 -11.89 14.54
C LEU A 48 -6.97 -13.33 14.97
N GLY A 49 -6.87 -13.63 16.26
CA GLY A 49 -6.90 -15.02 16.74
C GLY A 49 -5.64 -15.78 16.32
N SER A 50 -5.82 -16.93 15.64
CA SER A 50 -4.72 -17.75 15.11
C SER A 50 -4.21 -17.30 13.75
N GLU A 51 -4.97 -16.48 13.03
CA GLU A 51 -4.73 -16.16 11.62
C GLU A 51 -4.28 -14.72 11.41
N TYR A 52 -3.56 -14.52 10.30
CA TYR A 52 -3.27 -13.18 9.79
C TYR A 52 -4.43 -12.69 8.93
N ILE A 53 -4.72 -11.39 9.03
CA ILE A 53 -5.68 -10.70 8.20
C ILE A 53 -5.24 -9.26 7.97
N GLU A 54 -5.58 -8.71 6.82
CA GLU A 54 -5.31 -7.33 6.46
C GLU A 54 -6.08 -6.37 7.39
N LEU A 55 -5.41 -5.27 7.77
CA LEU A 55 -6.04 -4.21 8.58
C LEU A 55 -7.09 -3.41 7.81
N LEU A 56 -7.03 -3.44 6.48
CA LEU A 56 -8.00 -2.86 5.55
C LEU A 56 -8.60 -3.97 4.68
N PRO A 57 -9.89 -3.90 4.30
CA PRO A 57 -10.52 -4.95 3.50
C PRO A 57 -10.05 -4.92 2.05
N HIS A 58 -9.58 -6.05 1.56
CA HIS A 58 -9.13 -6.24 0.20
C HIS A 58 -9.79 -7.44 -0.48
N HIS A 59 -9.90 -7.40 -1.80
CA HIS A 59 -10.34 -8.49 -2.66
C HIS A 59 -9.82 -8.29 -4.08
N ILE A 60 -9.80 -9.35 -4.87
CA ILE A 60 -9.39 -9.35 -6.28
C ILE A 60 -10.64 -9.42 -7.17
N ARG A 61 -10.64 -8.71 -8.28
CA ARG A 61 -11.66 -8.83 -9.33
C ARG A 61 -11.05 -9.53 -10.54
N LYS A 62 -11.87 -10.17 -11.36
CA LYS A 62 -11.41 -10.79 -12.62
C LYS A 62 -10.78 -9.79 -13.60
N SER A 63 -11.09 -8.50 -13.46
CA SER A 63 -10.48 -7.41 -14.24
C SER A 63 -9.10 -7.00 -13.75
N ASP A 64 -8.62 -7.48 -12.59
CA ASP A 64 -7.33 -7.14 -11.99
C ASP A 64 -6.19 -7.92 -12.66
N ARG A 65 -5.93 -7.61 -13.94
CA ARG A 65 -5.04 -8.39 -14.81
C ARG A 65 -3.58 -8.32 -14.36
N SER A 66 -3.11 -7.14 -13.97
CA SER A 66 -1.71 -6.94 -13.54
C SER A 66 -1.44 -7.70 -12.24
N LEU A 67 -2.37 -7.64 -11.28
CA LEU A 67 -2.26 -8.36 -10.02
C LEU A 67 -2.33 -9.88 -10.23
N ILE A 68 -3.27 -10.36 -11.06
CA ILE A 68 -3.40 -11.80 -11.37
C ILE A 68 -2.14 -12.32 -12.07
N ALA A 69 -1.56 -11.54 -12.98
CA ALA A 69 -0.30 -11.88 -13.62
C ALA A 69 0.87 -11.94 -12.62
N LEU A 70 0.93 -10.99 -11.66
CA LEU A 70 1.91 -11.01 -10.59
C LEU A 70 1.77 -12.25 -9.71
N LEU A 71 0.55 -12.63 -9.31
CA LEU A 71 0.31 -13.84 -8.52
C LEU A 71 0.79 -15.10 -9.26
N LYS A 72 0.57 -15.15 -10.57
CA LYS A 72 1.08 -16.24 -11.41
C LYS A 72 2.61 -16.27 -11.45
N ASP A 73 3.25 -15.10 -11.62
CA ASP A 73 4.72 -14.95 -11.66
C ASP A 73 5.38 -15.39 -10.33
N LEU A 74 4.68 -15.16 -9.21
CA LEU A 74 5.11 -15.55 -7.85
C LEU A 74 4.68 -16.97 -7.44
N GLY A 75 4.05 -17.76 -8.31
CA GLY A 75 3.60 -19.12 -7.99
C GLY A 75 2.38 -19.20 -7.07
N LEU A 76 1.65 -18.09 -6.88
CA LEU A 76 0.48 -18.01 -5.98
C LEU A 76 -0.86 -18.27 -6.68
N SER A 77 -0.87 -18.78 -7.92
CA SER A 77 -2.11 -19.03 -8.68
C SER A 77 -3.06 -19.98 -7.96
N GLU A 78 -2.53 -21.04 -7.33
CA GLU A 78 -3.33 -22.05 -6.63
C GLU A 78 -3.94 -21.54 -5.32
N GLU A 79 -3.38 -20.49 -4.75
CA GLU A 79 -3.95 -19.82 -3.56
C GLU A 79 -5.13 -18.91 -3.91
N LEU A 80 -5.23 -18.47 -5.16
CA LEU A 80 -6.31 -17.58 -5.59
C LEU A 80 -7.62 -18.34 -5.75
N LYS A 81 -8.53 -18.15 -4.80
CA LYS A 81 -9.89 -18.74 -4.82
C LYS A 81 -10.92 -17.67 -5.18
N TRP A 82 -11.96 -18.10 -5.85
CA TRP A 82 -13.04 -17.25 -6.33
C TRP A 82 -14.35 -17.56 -5.62
N TYR A 83 -14.96 -16.53 -5.00
CA TYR A 83 -16.15 -16.62 -4.17
C TYR A 83 -17.30 -15.82 -4.77
N ASP A 84 -18.52 -16.37 -4.69
CA ASP A 84 -19.73 -15.64 -5.06
C ASP A 84 -20.21 -14.77 -3.90
N SER A 85 -20.03 -13.46 -4.03
CA SER A 85 -20.24 -12.48 -2.96
C SER A 85 -21.51 -11.66 -3.20
N LEU A 86 -22.40 -11.63 -2.21
CA LEU A 86 -23.63 -10.85 -2.24
C LEU A 86 -23.36 -9.42 -1.76
N TRP A 87 -23.89 -8.44 -2.47
CA TRP A 87 -23.79 -7.02 -2.13
C TRP A 87 -25.17 -6.50 -1.71
N TYR A 88 -25.23 -5.75 -0.63
CA TYR A 88 -26.49 -5.21 -0.13
C TYR A 88 -27.18 -4.35 -1.20
N GLY A 89 -28.49 -4.59 -1.41
CA GLY A 89 -29.27 -3.89 -2.42
C GLY A 89 -28.95 -4.26 -3.87
N LYS A 90 -28.17 -5.32 -4.13
CA LYS A 90 -27.89 -5.84 -5.49
C LYS A 90 -28.52 -7.21 -5.65
N ALA A 91 -29.21 -7.43 -6.78
CA ALA A 91 -29.85 -8.71 -7.11
C ALA A 91 -28.86 -9.80 -7.50
N SER A 92 -27.70 -9.41 -8.07
CA SER A 92 -26.69 -10.34 -8.55
C SER A 92 -25.51 -10.47 -7.61
N ARG A 93 -24.97 -11.69 -7.49
CA ARG A 93 -23.68 -11.94 -6.83
C ARG A 93 -22.53 -11.51 -7.72
N LYS A 94 -21.43 -11.04 -7.09
CA LYS A 94 -20.16 -10.74 -7.78
C LYS A 94 -19.13 -11.81 -7.42
N LYS A 95 -18.38 -12.28 -8.42
CA LYS A 95 -17.21 -13.12 -8.16
C LYS A 95 -16.05 -12.26 -7.71
N LEU A 96 -15.58 -12.51 -6.51
CA LEU A 96 -14.41 -11.86 -5.91
C LEU A 96 -13.35 -12.91 -5.58
N GLY A 97 -12.10 -12.58 -5.84
CA GLY A 97 -10.94 -13.39 -5.52
C GLY A 97 -10.34 -13.03 -4.17
N TYR A 98 -9.83 -14.03 -3.49
CA TYR A 98 -9.05 -13.87 -2.26
C TYR A 98 -8.02 -15.01 -2.17
N LEU A 99 -6.87 -14.77 -1.54
CA LEU A 99 -5.85 -15.79 -1.35
C LEU A 99 -6.20 -16.67 -0.15
N ASP A 100 -5.98 -17.98 -0.27
CA ASP A 100 -6.27 -18.93 0.81
C ASP A 100 -5.55 -18.57 2.11
N ASN A 101 -4.30 -18.06 2.03
CA ASN A 101 -3.54 -17.58 3.18
C ASN A 101 -3.67 -16.06 3.43
N GLY A 102 -4.60 -15.37 2.72
CA GLY A 102 -4.72 -13.92 2.74
C GLY A 102 -3.58 -13.24 1.99
N PHE A 103 -3.62 -11.90 1.91
CA PHE A 103 -2.56 -11.15 1.22
C PHE A 103 -1.24 -11.11 1.99
N HIS A 104 -1.22 -11.63 3.22
CA HIS A 104 0.03 -11.89 3.94
C HIS A 104 0.96 -12.80 3.13
N SER A 105 0.45 -13.83 2.44
CA SER A 105 1.27 -14.73 1.61
C SER A 105 1.91 -13.98 0.44
N LEU A 106 1.18 -13.08 -0.23
CA LEU A 106 1.74 -12.24 -1.29
C LEU A 106 2.90 -11.38 -0.79
N ILE A 107 2.71 -10.72 0.35
CA ILE A 107 3.77 -9.86 0.95
C ILE A 107 4.97 -10.72 1.36
N ALA A 108 4.74 -11.87 1.98
CA ALA A 108 5.83 -12.77 2.41
C ALA A 108 6.65 -13.29 1.22
N VAL A 109 5.98 -13.71 0.13
CA VAL A 109 6.67 -14.18 -1.08
C VAL A 109 7.45 -13.04 -1.75
N LEU A 110 6.91 -11.83 -1.85
CA LEU A 110 7.64 -10.68 -2.40
C LEU A 110 8.90 -10.36 -1.57
N VAL A 111 8.79 -10.36 -0.25
CA VAL A 111 9.93 -10.16 0.66
C VAL A 111 10.99 -11.24 0.45
N GLN A 112 10.58 -12.51 0.41
CA GLN A 112 11.48 -13.65 0.19
C GLN A 112 12.20 -13.55 -1.16
N GLU A 113 11.46 -13.27 -2.22
CA GLU A 113 12.00 -13.13 -3.58
C GLU A 113 13.03 -12.00 -3.71
N ILE A 114 12.84 -10.90 -2.98
CA ILE A 114 13.79 -9.79 -2.91
C ILE A 114 15.06 -10.24 -2.17
N THR A 115 14.91 -10.85 -1.00
CA THR A 115 16.05 -11.25 -0.15
C THR A 115 16.86 -12.38 -0.75
N ASP A 116 16.23 -13.35 -1.41
CA ASP A 116 16.91 -14.46 -2.10
C ASP A 116 17.80 -13.98 -3.26
N ARG A 117 17.54 -12.76 -3.78
CA ARG A 117 18.35 -12.11 -4.81
C ARG A 117 19.36 -11.10 -4.25
N GLY A 118 19.59 -11.15 -2.93
CA GLY A 118 20.53 -10.26 -2.24
C GLY A 118 19.99 -8.85 -1.97
N GLY A 119 18.70 -8.60 -2.20
CA GLY A 119 18.07 -7.35 -1.80
C GLY A 119 17.92 -7.23 -0.28
N ILE A 120 18.03 -6.01 0.24
CA ILE A 120 17.96 -5.72 1.68
C ILE A 120 16.69 -4.94 1.96
N ILE A 121 15.95 -5.31 3.00
CA ILE A 121 14.78 -4.57 3.46
C ILE A 121 15.00 -4.12 4.91
N GLN A 122 15.01 -2.81 5.12
CA GLN A 122 15.24 -2.19 6.42
C GLN A 122 13.93 -1.63 6.97
N TYR A 123 13.50 -2.14 8.11
CA TYR A 123 12.26 -1.74 8.79
C TYR A 123 12.52 -0.78 9.94
N GLY A 124 11.53 0.07 10.26
CA GLY A 124 11.58 1.05 11.35
C GLY A 124 12.34 2.33 11.01
N TYR A 125 12.84 2.46 9.78
CA TYR A 125 13.60 3.62 9.33
C TYR A 125 12.73 4.60 8.57
N THR A 126 12.63 5.83 9.09
CA THR A 126 11.95 6.93 8.42
C THR A 126 12.98 7.74 7.64
N VAL A 127 12.79 7.88 6.34
CA VAL A 127 13.61 8.78 5.52
C VAL A 127 13.30 10.22 5.93
N SER A 128 14.32 10.96 6.35
CA SER A 128 14.22 12.36 6.77
C SER A 128 14.66 13.32 5.66
N GLU A 129 15.64 12.92 4.85
CA GLU A 129 16.19 13.77 3.79
C GLU A 129 16.78 12.91 2.66
N ILE A 130 16.68 13.43 1.44
CA ILE A 130 17.38 12.94 0.27
C ILE A 130 18.19 14.12 -0.30
N ALA A 131 19.50 13.89 -0.51
CA ALA A 131 20.40 14.88 -1.09
C ALA A 131 21.23 14.27 -2.22
N ARG A 132 21.71 15.08 -3.16
CA ARG A 132 22.73 14.63 -4.12
C ARG A 132 24.08 14.51 -3.43
N SER A 133 24.91 13.56 -3.86
CA SER A 133 26.30 13.48 -3.48
C SER A 133 27.06 14.64 -4.13
N GLU A 134 27.92 15.29 -3.34
CA GLU A 134 28.84 16.33 -3.86
C GLU A 134 30.08 15.72 -4.55
N ASP A 135 30.39 14.47 -4.23
CA ASP A 135 31.50 13.71 -4.78
C ASP A 135 31.05 12.87 -6.00
N PRO A 136 31.51 13.20 -7.20
CA PRO A 136 31.12 12.46 -8.43
C PRO A 136 31.63 11.02 -8.47
N THR A 137 32.58 10.64 -7.60
CA THR A 137 33.09 9.26 -7.48
C THR A 137 32.21 8.38 -6.59
N ARG A 138 31.23 8.96 -5.90
CA ARG A 138 30.27 8.28 -5.04
C ARG A 138 28.94 8.09 -5.75
N PRO A 139 28.07 7.17 -5.24
CA PRO A 139 26.70 7.06 -5.69
C PRO A 139 25.97 8.41 -5.68
N ARG A 140 25.11 8.61 -6.67
CA ARG A 140 24.43 9.90 -6.98
C ARG A 140 23.63 10.51 -5.81
N TYR A 141 23.06 9.66 -4.94
CA TYR A 141 22.16 10.07 -3.87
C TYR A 141 22.61 9.58 -2.51
N ARG A 142 22.37 10.43 -1.52
CA ARG A 142 22.48 10.14 -0.08
C ARG A 142 21.09 10.22 0.53
N VAL A 143 20.66 9.14 1.19
CA VAL A 143 19.35 9.01 1.84
C VAL A 143 19.58 8.96 3.35
N GLN A 144 19.21 10.00 4.06
CA GLN A 144 19.27 10.04 5.50
C GLN A 144 18.02 9.38 6.09
N CYS A 145 18.24 8.38 6.94
CA CYS A 145 17.19 7.62 7.60
C CYS A 145 17.34 7.72 9.11
N VAL A 146 16.21 7.86 9.80
CA VAL A 146 16.16 7.96 11.27
C VAL A 146 15.38 6.76 11.81
N LEU A 147 15.95 6.06 12.77
CA LEU A 147 15.28 5.04 13.56
C LEU A 147 14.54 5.68 14.74
N GLY A 148 13.50 5.03 15.26
CA GLY A 148 12.64 5.60 16.32
C GLY A 148 13.34 6.01 17.63
N ASP A 149 14.56 5.50 17.90
CA ASP A 149 15.43 5.86 19.03
C ASP A 149 16.37 7.07 18.75
N SER A 150 16.15 7.76 17.63
CA SER A 150 16.97 8.88 17.14
C SER A 150 18.35 8.49 16.60
N SER A 151 18.67 7.22 16.47
CA SER A 151 19.83 6.80 15.68
C SER A 151 19.58 7.06 14.20
N SER A 152 20.62 7.45 13.47
CA SER A 152 20.52 7.75 12.04
C SER A 152 21.54 6.96 11.23
N ILE A 153 21.15 6.60 10.02
CA ILE A 153 22.04 6.01 9.02
C ILE A 153 21.95 6.81 7.74
N ILE A 154 23.00 6.78 6.94
CA ILE A 154 23.02 7.31 5.58
C ILE A 154 23.18 6.11 4.63
N LEU A 155 22.26 6.00 3.68
CA LEU A 155 22.35 5.07 2.58
C LEU A 155 22.81 5.83 1.33
N GLU A 156 23.74 5.24 0.58
CA GLU A 156 24.20 5.78 -0.69
C GLU A 156 23.68 4.89 -1.82
N CYS A 157 23.14 5.51 -2.88
CA CYS A 157 22.58 4.79 -4.02
C CYS A 157 22.65 5.64 -5.30
N ASP A 158 22.68 4.97 -6.44
CA ASP A 158 22.70 5.62 -7.76
C ASP A 158 21.31 6.10 -8.16
N THR A 159 20.28 5.43 -7.68
CA THR A 159 18.88 5.67 -8.05
C THR A 159 17.97 5.63 -6.85
N ILE A 160 17.02 6.58 -6.82
CA ILE A 160 15.91 6.61 -5.88
C ILE A 160 14.64 6.13 -6.58
N LEU A 161 13.88 5.27 -5.90
CA LEU A 161 12.51 4.94 -6.27
C LEU A 161 11.58 5.22 -5.08
N TYR A 162 10.83 6.29 -5.16
CA TYR A 162 9.90 6.68 -4.12
C TYR A 162 8.49 6.12 -4.34
N THR A 163 7.91 5.47 -3.31
CA THR A 163 6.58 4.84 -3.41
C THR A 163 5.59 5.29 -2.33
N GLY A 164 5.94 6.32 -1.57
CA GLY A 164 5.11 6.87 -0.50
C GLY A 164 4.09 7.92 -0.96
N SER A 165 3.61 8.72 -0.01
CA SER A 165 2.68 9.82 -0.29
C SER A 165 3.40 11.07 -0.82
N CYS A 166 2.75 11.81 -1.72
CA CYS A 166 3.31 13.05 -2.27
C CYS A 166 3.63 14.09 -1.20
N ARG A 167 2.85 14.14 -0.13
CA ARG A 167 3.10 15.05 0.99
C ARG A 167 4.43 14.78 1.70
N ASN A 168 4.76 13.50 1.91
CA ASN A 168 6.05 13.16 2.52
C ASN A 168 7.19 13.43 1.54
N LEU A 169 6.98 13.23 0.23
CA LEU A 169 7.99 13.48 -0.79
C LEU A 169 8.46 14.93 -0.80
N VAL A 170 7.54 15.89 -0.70
CA VAL A 170 7.89 17.32 -0.58
C VAL A 170 8.88 17.59 0.55
N HIS A 171 8.65 16.96 1.72
CA HIS A 171 9.48 17.19 2.90
C HIS A 171 10.88 16.61 2.75
N ILE A 172 11.00 15.39 2.22
CA ILE A 172 12.28 14.68 2.18
C ILE A 172 13.17 15.09 1.00
N THR A 173 12.62 15.82 0.01
CA THR A 173 13.34 16.28 -1.18
C THR A 173 13.66 17.79 -1.15
N HIS A 174 13.55 18.44 0.00
CA HIS A 174 13.78 19.89 0.11
C HIS A 174 15.21 20.30 -0.27
N ALA A 175 16.20 19.42 -0.08
CA ALA A 175 17.60 19.62 -0.43
C ALA A 175 17.93 19.26 -1.90
N LEU A 176 16.95 18.76 -2.68
CA LEU A 176 17.14 18.46 -4.10
C LEU A 176 16.62 19.60 -4.96
N ASP A 177 17.32 19.87 -6.05
CA ASP A 177 16.84 20.76 -7.11
C ASP A 177 15.87 19.99 -8.01
N MET A 178 14.58 20.04 -7.63
CA MET A 178 13.50 19.42 -8.39
C MET A 178 12.79 20.45 -9.25
N PRO A 179 12.28 20.09 -10.44
CA PRO A 179 11.50 20.97 -11.29
C PRO A 179 10.34 21.65 -10.52
N THR A 180 10.11 22.93 -10.75
CA THR A 180 9.09 23.71 -10.06
C THR A 180 7.70 23.14 -10.29
N ASP A 181 7.36 22.78 -11.52
CA ASP A 181 6.10 22.16 -11.92
C ASP A 181 5.84 20.83 -11.20
N PHE A 182 6.89 20.02 -11.01
CA PHE A 182 6.79 18.81 -10.20
C PHE A 182 6.50 19.11 -8.73
N ARG A 183 7.22 20.10 -8.13
CA ARG A 183 6.98 20.50 -6.74
C ARG A 183 5.56 21.02 -6.53
N ASP A 184 5.08 21.87 -7.45
CA ASP A 184 3.73 22.42 -7.41
C ASP A 184 2.69 21.29 -7.53
N SER A 185 2.90 20.36 -8.43
CA SER A 185 2.05 19.18 -8.59
C SER A 185 2.00 18.30 -7.33
N LEU A 186 3.14 18.12 -6.62
CA LEU A 186 3.16 17.40 -5.34
C LEU A 186 2.34 18.13 -4.26
N MET A 187 2.43 19.46 -4.22
CA MET A 187 1.67 20.28 -3.26
C MET A 187 0.17 20.27 -3.52
N ASP A 188 -0.24 20.14 -4.77
CA ASP A 188 -1.64 20.10 -5.19
C ASP A 188 -2.33 18.77 -4.86
N VAL A 189 -1.58 17.69 -4.61
CA VAL A 189 -2.20 16.41 -4.25
C VAL A 189 -2.92 16.53 -2.92
N THR A 190 -4.22 16.37 -2.96
CA THR A 190 -5.09 16.30 -1.78
C THR A 190 -5.41 14.85 -1.44
N TYR A 191 -5.53 14.55 -0.14
CA TYR A 191 -5.80 13.19 0.33
C TYR A 191 -7.01 13.14 1.25
N GLN A 192 -7.79 12.08 1.12
CA GLN A 192 -8.69 11.60 2.17
C GLN A 192 -7.96 10.63 3.08
N ALA A 193 -8.12 10.80 4.38
CA ALA A 193 -7.72 9.84 5.38
C ALA A 193 -8.80 8.76 5.54
N ASN A 194 -8.42 7.60 6.05
CA ASN A 194 -9.33 6.50 6.36
C ASN A 194 -9.16 6.02 7.79
N ILE A 195 -10.28 5.75 8.45
CA ILE A 195 -10.35 5.00 9.71
C ILE A 195 -11.06 3.70 9.42
N CYS A 196 -10.43 2.58 9.75
CA CYS A 196 -10.99 1.25 9.60
C CYS A 196 -10.97 0.50 10.92
N LEU A 197 -12.14 0.12 11.40
CA LEU A 197 -12.32 -0.75 12.57
C LEU A 197 -12.51 -2.18 12.08
N LEU A 198 -11.53 -3.03 12.36
CA LEU A 198 -11.57 -4.46 12.14
C LEU A 198 -12.04 -5.16 13.42
N MET A 199 -13.06 -6.01 13.34
CA MET A 199 -13.57 -6.77 14.47
C MET A 199 -13.67 -8.26 14.15
N LEU A 200 -13.37 -9.09 15.14
CA LEU A 200 -13.73 -10.51 15.18
C LEU A 200 -14.94 -10.67 16.10
N THR A 201 -16.03 -11.19 15.58
CA THR A 201 -17.31 -11.32 16.30
C THR A 201 -17.76 -12.77 16.41
N LYS A 202 -18.59 -13.09 17.39
CA LYS A 202 -19.17 -14.44 17.58
C LYS A 202 -20.24 -14.75 16.55
N THR A 203 -20.97 -13.72 16.11
CA THR A 203 -22.06 -13.80 15.15
C THR A 203 -21.82 -12.84 13.99
N PRO A 204 -22.32 -13.12 12.77
CA PRO A 204 -22.20 -12.20 11.66
C PRO A 204 -23.11 -10.97 11.88
N PHE A 205 -22.70 -9.84 11.35
CA PHE A 205 -23.56 -8.66 11.26
C PHE A 205 -24.57 -8.78 10.11
N THR A 206 -24.14 -9.34 8.98
CA THR A 206 -24.93 -9.49 7.76
C THR A 206 -24.43 -10.69 6.94
N GLU A 207 -25.28 -11.22 6.08
CA GLU A 207 -24.89 -12.23 5.09
C GLU A 207 -24.27 -11.60 3.83
N CYS A 208 -24.44 -10.27 3.63
CA CYS A 208 -23.86 -9.56 2.51
C CYS A 208 -22.36 -9.29 2.77
N TYR A 209 -21.55 -9.47 1.73
CA TYR A 209 -20.13 -9.11 1.78
C TYR A 209 -19.91 -7.62 2.00
N SER A 210 -20.64 -6.77 1.25
CA SER A 210 -20.45 -5.33 1.32
C SER A 210 -21.77 -4.59 1.40
N ARG A 211 -21.82 -3.59 2.29
CA ARG A 211 -22.92 -2.64 2.42
C ARG A 211 -22.37 -1.21 2.46
N GLN A 212 -22.82 -0.36 1.54
CA GLN A 212 -22.57 1.07 1.57
C GLN A 212 -23.57 1.74 2.50
N ILE A 213 -23.10 2.69 3.31
CA ILE A 213 -23.91 3.49 4.21
C ILE A 213 -23.92 4.92 3.68
N PRO A 214 -25.04 5.42 3.19
CA PRO A 214 -25.18 6.78 2.69
C PRO A 214 -25.28 7.79 3.82
N GLY A 215 -24.96 9.05 3.54
CA GLY A 215 -25.09 10.16 4.47
C GLY A 215 -23.85 10.42 5.30
N ASP A 216 -24.00 11.34 6.25
CA ASP A 216 -22.94 11.77 7.19
C ASP A 216 -22.88 10.83 8.40
N GLU A 217 -22.42 9.64 8.15
CA GLU A 217 -22.35 8.55 9.13
C GLU A 217 -20.91 8.35 9.61
N PRO A 218 -20.72 7.81 10.84
CA PRO A 218 -19.37 7.60 11.37
C PRO A 218 -18.53 6.62 10.54
N PHE A 219 -19.14 5.80 9.70
CA PHE A 219 -18.47 5.00 8.67
C PHE A 219 -19.37 4.87 7.43
N GLN A 220 -18.76 4.81 6.26
CA GLN A 220 -19.49 4.76 4.99
C GLN A 220 -19.58 3.36 4.39
N ARG A 221 -18.81 2.39 4.93
CA ARG A 221 -18.80 1.02 4.39
C ARG A 221 -18.71 -0.02 5.49
N ILE A 222 -19.51 -1.07 5.34
CA ILE A 222 -19.43 -2.31 6.11
C ILE A 222 -18.97 -3.41 5.18
N ILE A 223 -17.95 -4.18 5.57
CA ILE A 223 -17.50 -5.38 4.88
C ILE A 223 -17.57 -6.56 5.85
N GLN A 224 -18.46 -7.50 5.60
CA GLN A 224 -18.51 -8.78 6.28
C GLN A 224 -17.63 -9.77 5.52
N HIS A 225 -16.34 -9.77 5.81
CA HIS A 225 -15.34 -10.56 5.08
C HIS A 225 -15.68 -12.06 5.07
N THR A 226 -16.10 -12.58 6.19
CA THR A 226 -16.43 -14.00 6.36
C THR A 226 -17.74 -14.44 5.71
N SER A 227 -18.54 -13.53 5.17
CA SER A 227 -19.63 -13.91 4.26
C SER A 227 -19.12 -14.34 2.89
N MET A 228 -17.88 -13.98 2.56
CA MET A 228 -17.19 -14.41 1.36
C MET A 228 -16.38 -15.70 1.61
N VAL A 229 -15.45 -15.68 2.57
CA VAL A 229 -14.48 -16.78 2.75
C VAL A 229 -14.87 -17.78 3.83
N GLY A 230 -15.97 -17.56 4.56
CA GLY A 230 -16.39 -18.38 5.69
C GLY A 230 -15.69 -18.05 7.01
N PRO A 231 -16.30 -18.41 8.15
CA PRO A 231 -15.80 -18.04 9.49
C PRO A 231 -14.79 -19.03 10.08
N ARG A 232 -14.67 -20.26 9.53
CA ARG A 232 -13.88 -21.35 10.15
C ARG A 232 -12.44 -20.96 10.39
N ARG A 233 -11.81 -20.38 9.39
CA ARG A 233 -10.40 -19.96 9.43
C ARG A 233 -10.10 -19.03 10.60
N TYR A 234 -10.97 -18.06 10.85
CA TYR A 234 -10.74 -17.02 11.86
C TYR A 234 -11.31 -17.37 13.25
N GLY A 235 -11.98 -18.52 13.37
CA GLY A 235 -12.66 -18.89 14.61
C GLY A 235 -13.80 -17.92 15.00
N GLY A 236 -14.39 -17.21 14.04
CA GLY A 236 -15.44 -16.23 14.19
C GLY A 236 -15.67 -15.42 12.93
N HIS A 237 -16.51 -14.40 13.05
CA HIS A 237 -16.90 -13.57 11.92
C HIS A 237 -16.07 -12.29 11.84
N VAL A 238 -15.43 -12.04 10.71
CA VAL A 238 -14.60 -10.87 10.47
C VAL A 238 -15.43 -9.77 9.84
N LEU A 239 -15.45 -8.61 10.48
CA LEU A 239 -16.22 -7.44 10.10
C LEU A 239 -15.32 -6.21 10.06
N TYR A 240 -15.39 -5.44 8.98
CA TYR A 240 -14.76 -4.13 8.85
C TYR A 240 -15.82 -3.04 8.78
N LEU A 241 -15.58 -1.95 9.53
CA LEU A 241 -16.28 -0.69 9.42
C LEU A 241 -15.28 0.35 8.94
N SER A 242 -15.50 0.93 7.77
CA SER A 242 -14.54 1.84 7.15
C SER A 242 -15.17 3.18 6.82
N GLY A 243 -14.49 4.26 7.21
CA GLY A 243 -14.89 5.63 6.94
C GLY A 243 -13.75 6.49 6.43
N ASN A 244 -14.07 7.41 5.51
CA ASN A 244 -13.11 8.38 4.98
C ASN A 244 -13.34 9.75 5.62
N TYR A 245 -12.26 10.43 5.98
CA TYR A 245 -12.29 11.68 6.74
C TYR A 245 -11.29 12.69 6.19
N LEU A 246 -11.53 13.95 6.51
CA LEU A 246 -10.46 14.96 6.53
C LEU A 246 -9.67 14.79 7.82
N THR A 247 -8.37 15.05 7.80
CA THR A 247 -7.53 14.97 9.01
C THR A 247 -7.86 16.04 10.05
N SER A 248 -8.67 17.03 9.69
CA SER A 248 -9.25 18.04 10.60
C SER A 248 -10.53 17.56 11.29
N ALA A 249 -11.11 16.42 10.89
CA ALA A 249 -12.33 15.90 11.51
C ALA A 249 -12.07 15.47 12.97
N PRO A 250 -12.99 15.77 13.92
CA PRO A 250 -12.79 15.42 15.33
C PRO A 250 -12.51 13.93 15.55
N LEU A 251 -13.15 13.06 14.77
CA LEU A 251 -12.95 11.62 14.89
C LEU A 251 -11.55 11.16 14.50
N TRP A 252 -10.83 11.93 13.65
CA TRP A 252 -9.45 11.61 13.28
C TRP A 252 -8.48 11.70 14.46
N THR A 253 -8.70 12.63 15.37
CA THR A 253 -7.85 12.88 16.56
C THR A 253 -8.35 12.17 17.82
N ALA A 254 -9.56 11.55 17.77
CA ALA A 254 -10.13 10.80 18.87
C ALA A 254 -9.28 9.56 19.22
N THR A 255 -9.37 9.09 20.45
CA THR A 255 -8.73 7.85 20.88
C THR A 255 -9.33 6.62 20.19
N ASP A 256 -8.60 5.50 20.16
CA ASP A 256 -9.10 4.25 19.59
C ASP A 256 -10.39 3.76 20.29
N ALA A 257 -10.47 3.96 21.61
CA ALA A 257 -11.65 3.60 22.40
C ALA A 257 -12.87 4.46 22.07
N GLU A 258 -12.68 5.76 21.85
CA GLU A 258 -13.76 6.67 21.43
C GLU A 258 -14.27 6.31 20.04
N ILE A 259 -13.37 6.08 19.08
CA ILE A 259 -13.74 5.66 17.72
C ILE A 259 -14.49 4.33 17.76
N PHE A 260 -13.97 3.34 18.52
CA PHE A 260 -14.65 2.06 18.70
C PHE A 260 -16.07 2.29 19.23
N ASN A 261 -16.26 3.09 20.27
CA ASN A 261 -17.58 3.33 20.86
C ASN A 261 -18.54 4.02 19.87
N VAL A 262 -18.06 5.02 19.13
CA VAL A 262 -18.87 5.73 18.11
C VAL A 262 -19.31 4.75 17.00
N PHE A 263 -18.36 3.99 16.44
CA PHE A 263 -18.64 3.03 15.38
C PHE A 263 -19.55 1.91 15.87
N PHE A 264 -19.25 1.38 17.06
CA PHE A 264 -20.03 0.28 17.63
C PHE A 264 -21.46 0.68 18.00
N LYS A 265 -21.66 1.88 18.55
CA LYS A 265 -22.99 2.43 18.83
C LYS A 265 -23.84 2.51 17.55
N ARG A 266 -23.24 2.98 16.46
CA ARG A 266 -23.92 3.03 15.16
C ARG A 266 -24.23 1.63 14.61
N LEU A 267 -23.29 0.70 14.72
CA LEU A 267 -23.48 -0.69 14.31
C LEU A 267 -24.64 -1.34 15.10
N GLN A 268 -24.68 -1.13 16.40
CA GLN A 268 -25.73 -1.64 17.30
C GLN A 268 -27.11 -1.03 16.98
N TYR A 269 -27.17 0.25 16.63
CA TYR A 269 -28.41 0.87 16.16
C TYR A 269 -28.94 0.20 14.89
N MET A 270 -28.04 -0.21 13.97
CA MET A 270 -28.42 -0.90 12.74
C MET A 270 -28.80 -2.36 12.95
N ASN A 271 -28.22 -3.02 13.95
CA ASN A 271 -28.53 -4.39 14.34
C ASN A 271 -28.42 -4.54 15.86
N PRO A 272 -29.53 -4.46 16.60
CA PRO A 272 -29.55 -4.54 18.07
C PRO A 272 -29.02 -5.85 18.66
N SER A 273 -28.93 -6.93 17.86
CA SER A 273 -28.33 -8.20 18.31
C SER A 273 -26.81 -8.11 18.50
N MET A 274 -26.18 -7.09 17.91
CA MET A 274 -24.75 -6.81 18.11
C MET A 274 -24.55 -6.14 19.47
N THR A 275 -23.98 -6.88 20.41
CA THR A 275 -23.62 -6.39 21.73
C THR A 275 -22.11 -6.45 21.95
N LYS A 276 -21.58 -5.73 22.93
CA LYS A 276 -20.13 -5.80 23.24
C LYS A 276 -19.70 -7.24 23.55
N ASN A 277 -20.57 -8.08 24.08
CA ASN A 277 -20.30 -9.50 24.35
C ASN A 277 -20.18 -10.35 23.07
N THR A 278 -20.65 -9.87 21.93
CA THR A 278 -20.47 -10.52 20.64
C THR A 278 -19.08 -10.26 20.04
N VAL A 279 -18.37 -9.21 20.48
CA VAL A 279 -17.03 -8.87 20.02
C VAL A 279 -15.99 -9.69 20.77
N LYS A 280 -15.17 -10.46 20.05
CA LYS A 280 -14.06 -11.23 20.61
C LYS A 280 -12.79 -10.38 20.74
N THR A 281 -12.47 -9.63 19.68
CA THR A 281 -11.32 -8.71 19.64
C THR A 281 -11.53 -7.71 18.51
N TRP A 282 -10.78 -6.61 18.53
CA TRP A 282 -10.80 -5.60 17.48
C TRP A 282 -9.43 -4.94 17.31
N ARG A 283 -9.25 -4.30 16.16
CA ARG A 283 -8.11 -3.47 15.80
C ARG A 283 -8.60 -2.21 15.10
N LEU A 284 -7.91 -1.11 15.28
CA LEU A 284 -8.17 0.14 14.58
C LEU A 284 -6.97 0.50 13.70
N GLN A 285 -7.24 0.78 12.45
CA GLN A 285 -6.24 1.28 11.50
C GLN A 285 -6.60 2.70 11.08
N ARG A 286 -5.63 3.61 11.22
CA ARG A 286 -5.70 4.96 10.64
C ARG A 286 -4.71 5.05 9.49
N THR A 287 -5.18 5.51 8.34
CA THR A 287 -4.36 5.73 7.16
C THR A 287 -4.52 7.18 6.72
N ARG A 288 -3.52 8.01 6.98
CA ARG A 288 -3.59 9.46 6.72
C ARG A 288 -3.72 9.78 5.24
N TYR A 289 -2.98 9.10 4.40
CA TYR A 289 -2.92 9.29 2.95
C TYR A 289 -3.54 8.10 2.22
N ALA A 290 -4.80 7.78 2.59
CA ALA A 290 -5.46 6.57 2.10
C ALA A 290 -5.91 6.70 0.64
N LYS A 291 -6.41 7.87 0.25
CA LYS A 291 -6.99 8.10 -1.08
C LYS A 291 -6.59 9.48 -1.59
N PRO A 292 -5.79 9.58 -2.67
CA PRO A 292 -5.65 10.84 -3.38
C PRO A 292 -6.98 11.21 -4.05
N LEU A 293 -7.35 12.49 -3.98
CA LEU A 293 -8.60 13.01 -4.55
C LEU A 293 -8.40 13.57 -5.96
N ASN A 294 -7.17 13.95 -6.28
CA ASN A 294 -6.73 14.41 -7.58
C ASN A 294 -5.41 13.74 -7.98
N HIS A 295 -5.04 13.82 -9.24
CA HIS A 295 -3.92 13.08 -9.83
C HIS A 295 -3.07 13.97 -10.75
N PRO A 296 -2.40 14.99 -10.21
CA PRO A 296 -1.62 15.92 -11.03
C PRO A 296 -0.24 15.39 -11.47
N LEU A 297 0.09 14.12 -11.17
CA LEU A 297 1.43 13.56 -11.34
C LEU A 297 1.55 12.56 -12.49
N ASP A 298 0.56 12.46 -13.38
CA ASP A 298 0.51 11.45 -14.44
C ASP A 298 1.78 11.44 -15.34
N GLU A 299 2.47 12.58 -15.47
CA GLU A 299 3.63 12.77 -16.34
C GLU A 299 4.99 12.67 -15.61
N PHE A 300 5.01 12.60 -14.27
CA PHE A 300 6.25 12.72 -13.49
C PHE A 300 6.79 11.37 -12.96
N ILE A 301 6.95 10.36 -13.84
CA ILE A 301 7.58 9.09 -13.42
C ILE A 301 9.05 9.31 -13.05
N GLN A 302 9.77 10.17 -13.77
CA GLN A 302 11.17 10.51 -13.55
C GLN A 302 11.34 12.05 -13.49
N PRO A 303 11.07 12.69 -12.34
CA PRO A 303 11.18 14.14 -12.21
C PRO A 303 12.61 14.67 -12.22
N ALA A 304 13.60 13.82 -11.94
CA ALA A 304 15.02 14.15 -12.00
C ALA A 304 15.80 12.90 -12.41
N GLU A 305 17.04 13.11 -12.89
CA GLU A 305 17.94 12.04 -13.28
C GLU A 305 18.18 11.05 -12.15
N GLY A 306 17.92 9.75 -12.38
CA GLY A 306 18.03 8.69 -11.38
C GLY A 306 17.01 8.79 -10.23
N PHE A 307 15.99 9.65 -10.33
CA PHE A 307 14.94 9.77 -9.35
C PHE A 307 13.58 9.40 -9.95
N TYR A 308 12.95 8.37 -9.41
CA TYR A 308 11.68 7.83 -9.91
C TYR A 308 10.59 7.87 -8.83
N VAL A 309 9.36 8.06 -9.28
CA VAL A 309 8.17 8.07 -8.41
C VAL A 309 7.18 7.00 -8.88
N CYS A 310 6.66 6.22 -7.94
CA CYS A 310 5.61 5.21 -8.16
C CYS A 310 4.52 5.40 -7.09
N SER A 311 3.65 6.37 -7.28
CA SER A 311 2.60 6.75 -6.30
C SER A 311 1.21 6.48 -6.86
N LEU A 312 0.25 6.20 -5.99
CA LEU A 312 -1.18 6.14 -6.36
C LEU A 312 -1.71 7.46 -6.93
N ALA A 313 -1.09 8.60 -6.61
CA ALA A 313 -1.43 9.89 -7.18
C ALA A 313 -1.07 10.03 -8.66
N MET A 314 -0.31 9.08 -9.22
CA MET A 314 0.06 9.01 -10.64
C MET A 314 -0.91 8.11 -11.44
N THR A 315 -1.91 7.51 -10.81
CA THR A 315 -2.84 6.61 -11.52
C THR A 315 -3.86 7.45 -12.30
N PRO A 316 -4.02 7.24 -13.63
CA PRO A 316 -4.93 8.05 -14.46
C PRO A 316 -6.37 8.09 -13.94
N SER A 317 -7.03 9.24 -14.10
CA SER A 317 -8.34 9.50 -13.50
C SER A 317 -9.53 8.76 -14.13
N SER A 318 -9.33 7.96 -15.16
CA SER A 318 -10.36 7.37 -16.01
C SER A 318 -11.25 6.27 -15.41
N ALA A 319 -11.03 5.86 -14.16
CA ALA A 319 -11.79 4.76 -13.56
C ALA A 319 -12.11 5.01 -12.07
N GLU A 320 -13.30 5.53 -11.79
CA GLU A 320 -13.73 5.99 -10.45
C GLU A 320 -13.54 4.98 -9.29
N ASP A 321 -13.70 3.69 -9.53
CA ASP A 321 -13.57 2.65 -8.48
C ASP A 321 -12.30 1.79 -8.58
N SER A 322 -11.53 1.91 -9.65
CA SER A 322 -10.37 1.02 -9.90
C SER A 322 -9.02 1.60 -9.48
N LYS A 323 -8.92 2.90 -9.30
CA LYS A 323 -7.68 3.67 -9.07
C LYS A 323 -6.91 3.29 -7.79
N TYR A 324 -7.63 2.91 -6.75
CA TYR A 324 -7.05 2.64 -5.42
C TYR A 324 -6.95 1.16 -5.12
N ARG A 325 -6.92 0.34 -6.16
CA ARG A 325 -6.87 -1.11 -6.04
C ARG A 325 -5.43 -1.60 -6.15
N MET A 326 -5.20 -2.77 -5.60
CA MET A 326 -3.91 -3.47 -5.71
C MET A 326 -3.44 -3.59 -7.16
N ASP A 327 -4.37 -3.83 -8.11
CA ASP A 327 -4.05 -3.93 -9.54
C ASP A 327 -3.42 -2.64 -10.10
N ALA A 328 -3.92 -1.47 -9.70
CA ALA A 328 -3.36 -0.19 -10.09
C ALA A 328 -1.93 0.00 -9.53
N CYS A 329 -1.70 -0.41 -8.28
CA CYS A 329 -0.35 -0.40 -7.67
C CYS A 329 0.63 -1.26 -8.49
N VAL A 330 0.21 -2.48 -8.87
CA VAL A 330 1.03 -3.41 -9.65
C VAL A 330 1.26 -2.88 -11.06
N SER A 331 0.23 -2.33 -11.69
CA SER A 331 0.32 -1.74 -13.04
C SER A 331 1.30 -0.56 -13.07
N GLN A 332 1.17 0.35 -12.09
CA GLN A 332 2.08 1.50 -11.96
C GLN A 332 3.53 1.06 -11.68
N ALA A 333 3.71 0.06 -10.80
CA ALA A 333 5.02 -0.51 -10.53
C ALA A 333 5.65 -1.12 -11.81
N ASN A 334 4.86 -1.82 -12.63
CA ASN A 334 5.33 -2.36 -13.91
C ASN A 334 5.82 -1.24 -14.85
N ALA A 335 5.04 -0.16 -14.98
CA ALA A 335 5.41 0.98 -15.83
C ALA A 335 6.69 1.67 -15.33
N THR A 336 6.80 1.91 -14.02
CA THR A 336 7.99 2.54 -13.43
C THR A 336 9.23 1.67 -13.60
N VAL A 337 9.15 0.36 -13.37
CA VAL A 337 10.28 -0.56 -13.59
C VAL A 337 10.68 -0.63 -15.05
N ALA A 338 9.72 -0.61 -15.99
CA ALA A 338 10.02 -0.58 -17.41
C ALA A 338 10.80 0.68 -17.78
N LYS A 339 10.39 1.86 -17.29
CA LYS A 339 11.09 3.12 -17.50
C LYS A 339 12.52 3.10 -16.94
N ILE A 340 12.70 2.62 -15.71
CA ILE A 340 14.04 2.48 -15.11
C ILE A 340 14.94 1.62 -16.01
N LYS A 341 14.47 0.46 -16.45
CA LYS A 341 15.24 -0.46 -17.28
C LYS A 341 15.60 0.15 -18.65
N GLU A 342 14.68 0.89 -19.25
CA GLU A 342 14.91 1.60 -20.52
C GLU A 342 16.01 2.66 -20.36
N ASP A 343 15.95 3.47 -19.30
CA ASP A 343 16.94 4.52 -19.06
C ASP A 343 18.34 3.94 -18.84
N PHE A 344 18.45 2.89 -18.03
CA PHE A 344 19.74 2.21 -17.83
C PHE A 344 20.29 1.53 -19.09
N SER A 345 19.44 1.04 -19.98
CA SER A 345 19.90 0.49 -21.25
C SER A 345 20.50 1.56 -22.15
N ARG A 346 19.86 2.74 -22.19
CA ARG A 346 20.37 3.90 -22.96
C ARG A 346 21.68 4.45 -22.40
N GLU A 347 21.81 4.55 -21.07
CA GLU A 347 23.05 5.00 -20.44
C GLU A 347 24.24 4.08 -20.84
N LYS A 348 24.05 2.76 -20.80
CA LYS A 348 25.08 1.78 -21.20
C LYS A 348 25.45 1.84 -22.69
N GLU A 349 24.48 2.10 -23.56
CA GLU A 349 24.73 2.28 -24.99
C GLU A 349 25.62 3.51 -25.22
N LEU A 350 25.32 4.64 -24.59
CA LEU A 350 26.11 5.87 -24.69
C LEU A 350 27.54 5.72 -24.14
N GLU A 351 27.68 5.00 -23.01
CA GLU A 351 29.02 4.69 -22.45
C GLU A 351 29.85 3.77 -23.36
N SER A 352 29.21 2.90 -24.14
CA SER A 352 29.91 1.98 -25.07
C SER A 352 30.35 2.65 -26.36
N GLU A 353 29.76 3.79 -26.72
CA GLU A 353 30.07 4.58 -27.92
C GLU A 353 31.11 5.70 -27.66
N SER A 354 31.37 6.00 -26.37
CA SER A 354 32.37 7.00 -25.93
C SER A 354 33.71 6.34 -25.60
#